data_47f1fbd10437c055f87b2e2100e3278b
#
_entry.id   47f1fbd10437c055f87b2e2100e3278b
#
_cell.length_a   1.000
_cell.length_b   1.000
_cell.length_c   1.000
_cell.angle_alpha   90.00
_cell.angle_beta   90.00
_cell.angle_gamma   90.00
#
_symmetry.space_group_name_H-M   'P 1'
#
loop_
_entity.id
_entity.type
_entity.pdbx_description
1 polymer ?
#
loop_
_entity_poly.entity_id
_entity_poly.type
_entity_poly.pdbx_seq_one_letter_code
_entity_poly.pdbx_strand_id
1 'polypeptide(L)'
;MAPLRDDRPFESTLAELDPEVDRAVGGELARQRCTLDLVASESVPPRAVLEAQGSVLSAKYADGYPARRDYDSCEWVDKIETLAIDRAKALFGAEHANVQPYSGASANAAVLHALCEPGDTVLGFDFAHGGHPTQYSADTFAGRNYRTLSYHVRRADRVVDMDEVLALTRQHRPKVIFAGWSCYSRHLDFKAFRDVADEVDAALVVDMAHFAGLVATKLHPDPVLFADACTMTTHKTLGGARGGAIICRAGLAERIDAAVYPGEQGCPLPNVIAAKAVTFKLAASEAFKERMGRTLEGARTMAETLVGAEERTGAHVVTGGTDVHQFLVDLSPRGREASATLSRLNSLGISANAIGLAYDPLEAPACSGLRFGATALASRGFARQEFVEAGEILADALATDGFDDDGSIGKRVNELAARWPLYSYLP
;
A
#
# COMPACT_ATOMS: atom_id res chain seq x y z
N MET A 1 12.25 27.95 -48.10
CA MET A 1 11.81 27.03 -47.03
C MET A 1 13.08 26.57 -46.32
N ALA A 2 13.20 26.83 -45.03
CA ALA A 2 14.26 26.22 -44.21
C ALA A 2 14.06 24.69 -44.22
N PRO A 3 15.13 23.87 -44.29
CA PRO A 3 14.97 22.44 -44.20
C PRO A 3 14.29 22.10 -42.87
N LEU A 4 13.18 21.36 -42.97
CA LEU A 4 12.56 20.78 -41.79
C LEU A 4 13.65 19.99 -41.06
N ARG A 5 13.90 20.28 -39.77
CA ARG A 5 14.76 19.44 -38.92
C ARG A 5 14.17 18.03 -38.91
N ASP A 6 15.03 17.03 -38.95
CA ASP A 6 14.59 15.65 -38.82
C ASP A 6 14.27 15.38 -37.34
N ASP A 7 13.03 15.72 -36.92
CA ASP A 7 12.54 15.54 -35.57
C ASP A 7 11.85 14.15 -35.40
N ARG A 8 11.94 13.24 -36.37
CA ARG A 8 11.34 11.89 -36.33
C ARG A 8 11.59 11.13 -35.02
N PRO A 9 12.81 11.16 -34.43
CA PRO A 9 13.01 10.49 -33.15
C PRO A 9 12.15 11.02 -31.98
N PHE A 10 11.74 12.29 -32.03
CA PHE A 10 10.90 12.91 -30.97
C PHE A 10 9.40 12.66 -31.16
N GLU A 11 8.98 12.14 -32.29
CA GLU A 11 7.60 11.79 -32.62
C GLU A 11 7.38 10.26 -32.68
N SER A 12 8.45 9.48 -32.51
CA SER A 12 8.40 8.02 -32.54
C SER A 12 7.66 7.45 -31.34
N THR A 13 6.96 6.36 -31.57
CA THR A 13 6.39 5.55 -30.49
C THR A 13 7.49 4.86 -29.68
N LEU A 14 7.15 4.32 -28.50
CA LEU A 14 8.10 3.56 -27.69
C LEU A 14 8.70 2.39 -28.48
N ALA A 15 7.86 1.64 -29.19
CA ALA A 15 8.30 0.49 -29.98
C ALA A 15 9.27 0.85 -31.13
N GLU A 16 9.09 2.05 -31.72
CA GLU A 16 9.98 2.53 -32.80
C GLU A 16 11.29 3.10 -32.25
N LEU A 17 11.25 3.82 -31.12
CA LEU A 17 12.41 4.47 -30.55
C LEU A 17 13.26 3.53 -29.70
N ASP A 18 12.62 2.72 -28.87
CA ASP A 18 13.30 1.80 -27.93
C ASP A 18 12.57 0.45 -27.84
N PRO A 19 12.79 -0.43 -28.82
CA PRO A 19 12.15 -1.76 -28.84
C PRO A 19 12.59 -2.67 -27.68
N GLU A 20 13.67 -2.35 -26.97
CA GLU A 20 14.09 -3.13 -25.80
C GLU A 20 13.20 -2.82 -24.58
N VAL A 21 12.95 -1.54 -24.32
CA VAL A 21 12.01 -1.10 -23.27
C VAL A 21 10.59 -1.53 -23.61
N ASP A 22 10.14 -1.38 -24.88
CA ASP A 22 8.82 -1.81 -25.31
C ASP A 22 8.61 -3.31 -25.07
N ARG A 23 9.60 -4.13 -25.41
CA ARG A 23 9.57 -5.58 -25.17
C ARG A 23 9.53 -5.93 -23.67
N ALA A 24 10.25 -5.17 -22.84
CA ALA A 24 10.23 -5.37 -21.39
C ALA A 24 8.86 -5.04 -20.78
N VAL A 25 8.21 -3.96 -21.22
CA VAL A 25 6.86 -3.59 -20.84
C VAL A 25 5.84 -4.65 -21.27
N GLY A 26 5.95 -5.13 -22.53
CA GLY A 26 5.13 -6.24 -23.03
C GLY A 26 5.32 -7.54 -22.24
N GLY A 27 6.57 -7.85 -21.87
CA GLY A 27 6.91 -9.00 -21.02
C GLY A 27 6.26 -8.92 -19.63
N GLU A 28 6.28 -7.74 -19.00
CA GLU A 28 5.62 -7.53 -17.72
C GLU A 28 4.09 -7.67 -17.85
N LEU A 29 3.48 -7.13 -18.89
CA LEU A 29 2.05 -7.30 -19.16
C LEU A 29 1.70 -8.80 -19.33
N ALA A 30 2.50 -9.55 -20.07
CA ALA A 30 2.31 -10.99 -20.24
C ALA A 30 2.42 -11.73 -18.90
N ARG A 31 3.42 -11.39 -18.08
CA ARG A 31 3.56 -11.96 -16.72
C ARG A 31 2.32 -11.69 -15.88
N GLN A 32 1.86 -10.45 -15.80
CA GLN A 32 0.66 -10.09 -15.03
C GLN A 32 -0.59 -10.85 -15.51
N ARG A 33 -0.74 -11.08 -16.81
CA ARG A 33 -1.87 -11.82 -17.38
C ARG A 33 -1.88 -13.30 -16.97
N CYS A 34 -0.71 -13.92 -16.81
CA CYS A 34 -0.54 -15.35 -16.56
C CYS A 34 -0.35 -15.73 -15.08
N THR A 35 -0.23 -14.74 -14.17
CA THR A 35 0.06 -15.00 -12.75
C THR A 35 -1.13 -14.71 -11.84
N LEU A 36 -1.17 -15.38 -10.68
CA LEU A 36 -2.00 -15.00 -9.54
C LEU A 36 -1.17 -14.05 -8.66
N ASP A 37 -1.45 -12.75 -8.78
CA ASP A 37 -0.78 -11.73 -8.00
C ASP A 37 -1.42 -11.62 -6.61
N LEU A 38 -0.73 -12.16 -5.61
CA LEU A 38 -1.10 -12.12 -4.19
C LEU A 38 -0.21 -11.17 -3.40
N VAL A 39 0.54 -10.27 -4.06
CA VAL A 39 1.32 -9.24 -3.37
C VAL A 39 0.37 -8.22 -2.76
N ALA A 40 0.30 -8.14 -1.42
CA ALA A 40 -0.69 -7.34 -0.69
C ALA A 40 -0.62 -5.83 -0.96
N SER A 41 0.52 -5.34 -1.43
CA SER A 41 0.74 -3.93 -1.80
C SER A 41 0.46 -3.62 -3.27
N GLU A 42 0.08 -4.61 -4.08
CA GLU A 42 -0.21 -4.45 -5.50
C GLU A 42 -1.71 -4.38 -5.79
N SER A 43 -2.04 -3.70 -6.85
CA SER A 43 -3.38 -3.56 -7.40
C SER A 43 -3.27 -3.27 -8.90
N VAL A 44 -4.39 -3.37 -9.60
CA VAL A 44 -4.48 -3.11 -11.04
C VAL A 44 -5.02 -1.70 -11.26
N PRO A 45 -4.18 -0.72 -11.65
CA PRO A 45 -4.65 0.63 -11.91
C PRO A 45 -5.57 0.66 -13.15
N PRO A 46 -6.73 1.33 -13.07
CA PRO A 46 -7.64 1.46 -14.20
C PRO A 46 -7.03 2.21 -15.38
N ARG A 47 -7.54 1.96 -16.59
CA ARG A 47 -7.10 2.62 -17.83
C ARG A 47 -6.99 4.14 -17.71
N ALA A 48 -8.01 4.81 -17.17
CA ALA A 48 -8.02 6.27 -17.01
C ALA A 48 -6.90 6.79 -16.09
N VAL A 49 -6.43 5.99 -15.13
CA VAL A 49 -5.28 6.31 -14.27
C VAL A 49 -3.99 6.26 -15.09
N LEU A 50 -3.82 5.21 -15.93
CA LEU A 50 -2.66 5.07 -16.81
C LEU A 50 -2.60 6.20 -17.84
N GLU A 51 -3.74 6.56 -18.45
CA GLU A 51 -3.85 7.67 -19.42
C GLU A 51 -3.50 9.01 -18.77
N ALA A 52 -3.95 9.28 -17.54
CA ALA A 52 -3.61 10.50 -16.82
C ALA A 52 -2.10 10.60 -16.51
N GLN A 53 -1.47 9.47 -16.11
CA GLN A 53 -0.03 9.44 -15.84
C GLN A 53 0.82 9.66 -17.08
N GLY A 54 0.42 9.13 -18.24
CA GLY A 54 1.10 9.29 -19.52
C GLY A 54 0.75 10.58 -20.26
N SER A 55 0.11 11.56 -19.61
CA SER A 55 -0.35 12.79 -20.26
C SER A 55 0.75 13.84 -20.37
N VAL A 56 0.47 14.90 -21.17
CA VAL A 56 1.35 16.09 -21.35
C VAL A 56 1.64 16.85 -20.07
N LEU A 57 0.91 16.58 -18.99
CA LEU A 57 1.15 17.16 -17.68
C LEU A 57 2.51 16.78 -17.08
N SER A 58 3.15 15.73 -17.58
CA SER A 58 4.49 15.31 -17.15
C SER A 58 5.58 16.36 -17.41
N ALA A 59 5.36 17.31 -18.33
CA ALA A 59 6.31 18.37 -18.66
C ALA A 59 6.13 19.67 -17.85
N LYS A 60 5.02 19.84 -17.11
CA LYS A 60 4.68 21.13 -16.49
C LYS A 60 5.32 21.30 -15.12
N TYR A 61 6.02 22.44 -14.94
CA TYR A 61 6.51 22.91 -13.65
C TYR A 61 5.44 23.69 -12.90
N ALA A 62 5.23 23.41 -11.61
CA ALA A 62 4.15 23.98 -10.82
C ALA A 62 4.47 24.04 -9.31
N ASP A 63 5.65 24.55 -8.94
CA ASP A 63 6.04 24.73 -7.54
C ASP A 63 5.00 25.58 -6.79
N GLY A 64 4.79 25.26 -5.53
CA GLY A 64 3.74 25.89 -4.71
C GLY A 64 2.41 25.14 -4.76
N TYR A 65 1.34 25.86 -4.48
CA TYR A 65 -0.02 25.33 -4.33
C TYR A 65 -1.01 26.03 -5.24
N PRO A 66 -2.22 25.52 -5.51
CA PRO A 66 -3.24 26.19 -6.30
C PRO A 66 -3.43 27.65 -5.88
N ALA A 67 -3.46 28.56 -6.86
CA ALA A 67 -3.52 30.01 -6.70
C ALA A 67 -2.32 30.66 -5.99
N ARG A 68 -1.27 29.90 -5.64
CA ARG A 68 -0.02 30.37 -5.00
C ARG A 68 1.18 29.65 -5.60
N ARG A 69 1.31 29.68 -6.94
CA ARG A 69 2.41 29.05 -7.66
C ARG A 69 3.58 30.01 -7.84
N ASP A 70 4.77 29.44 -7.86
CA ASP A 70 5.98 30.17 -8.21
C ASP A 70 6.17 30.34 -9.73
N TYR A 71 5.33 29.69 -10.53
CA TYR A 71 5.34 29.70 -11.99
C TYR A 71 4.01 30.16 -12.57
N ASP A 72 4.07 30.86 -13.71
CA ASP A 72 2.88 31.23 -14.49
C ASP A 72 2.30 30.04 -15.29
N SER A 73 1.13 30.27 -15.88
CA SER A 73 0.44 29.32 -16.77
C SER A 73 0.15 27.97 -16.08
N CYS A 74 -0.29 28.04 -14.82
CA CYS A 74 -0.63 26.88 -13.98
C CYS A 74 -2.14 26.65 -13.82
N GLU A 75 -2.98 27.39 -14.54
CA GLU A 75 -4.44 27.36 -14.38
C GLU A 75 -5.07 25.96 -14.53
N TRP A 76 -4.53 25.13 -15.42
CA TRP A 76 -4.99 23.75 -15.59
C TRP A 76 -4.47 22.81 -14.52
N VAL A 77 -3.23 23.00 -14.08
CA VAL A 77 -2.66 22.25 -12.96
C VAL A 77 -3.39 22.60 -11.67
N ASP A 78 -3.68 23.88 -11.43
CA ASP A 78 -4.46 24.34 -10.28
C ASP A 78 -5.83 23.67 -10.24
N LYS A 79 -6.52 23.65 -11.38
CA LYS A 79 -7.81 22.97 -11.50
C LYS A 79 -7.73 21.49 -11.18
N ILE A 80 -6.70 20.82 -11.67
CA ILE A 80 -6.49 19.37 -11.45
C ILE A 80 -6.17 19.09 -9.99
N GLU A 81 -5.25 19.86 -9.40
CA GLU A 81 -4.86 19.67 -8.01
C GLU A 81 -6.01 20.00 -7.05
N THR A 82 -6.75 21.07 -7.31
CA THR A 82 -7.98 21.40 -6.56
C THR A 82 -8.99 20.25 -6.63
N LEU A 83 -9.22 19.67 -7.81
CA LEU A 83 -10.08 18.49 -7.95
C LEU A 83 -9.58 17.30 -7.12
N ALA A 84 -8.27 17.06 -7.06
CA ALA A 84 -7.70 15.98 -6.27
C ALA A 84 -7.89 16.22 -4.76
N ILE A 85 -7.62 17.45 -4.30
CA ILE A 85 -7.80 17.88 -2.91
C ILE A 85 -9.27 17.74 -2.49
N ASP A 86 -10.19 18.31 -3.26
CA ASP A 86 -11.63 18.30 -2.94
C ASP A 86 -12.19 16.87 -2.90
N ARG A 87 -11.77 16.03 -3.84
CA ARG A 87 -12.17 14.61 -3.88
C ARG A 87 -11.61 13.82 -2.72
N ALA A 88 -10.35 14.04 -2.35
CA ALA A 88 -9.75 13.39 -1.18
C ALA A 88 -10.48 13.82 0.11
N LYS A 89 -10.74 15.12 0.29
CA LYS A 89 -11.50 15.64 1.43
C LYS A 89 -12.90 15.04 1.50
N ALA A 90 -13.63 15.03 0.40
CA ALA A 90 -14.99 14.47 0.35
C ALA A 90 -15.00 12.95 0.61
N LEU A 91 -14.04 12.21 0.03
CA LEU A 91 -13.96 10.75 0.14
C LEU A 91 -13.74 10.28 1.58
N PHE A 92 -12.86 10.96 2.31
CA PHE A 92 -12.47 10.60 3.67
C PHE A 92 -13.16 11.42 4.76
N GLY A 93 -13.93 12.45 4.40
CA GLY A 93 -14.54 13.38 5.37
C GLY A 93 -13.50 14.25 6.09
N ALA A 94 -12.39 14.56 5.43
CA ALA A 94 -11.28 15.31 6.00
C ALA A 94 -11.44 16.82 5.84
N GLU A 95 -10.89 17.58 6.78
CA GLU A 95 -10.92 19.06 6.75
C GLU A 95 -9.90 19.64 5.76
N HIS A 96 -8.73 18.99 5.65
CA HIS A 96 -7.66 19.37 4.71
C HIS A 96 -7.05 18.13 4.05
N ALA A 97 -6.50 18.30 2.85
CA ALA A 97 -5.77 17.27 2.12
C ALA A 97 -4.60 17.89 1.35
N ASN A 98 -3.43 17.25 1.44
CA ASN A 98 -2.28 17.51 0.59
C ASN A 98 -2.04 16.30 -0.31
N VAL A 99 -2.11 16.50 -1.63
CA VAL A 99 -2.02 15.42 -2.63
C VAL A 99 -0.68 15.39 -3.36
N GLN A 100 0.27 16.24 -2.96
CA GLN A 100 1.59 16.34 -3.59
C GLN A 100 2.58 15.25 -3.19
N PRO A 101 2.55 14.59 -2.00
CA PRO A 101 3.56 13.62 -1.62
C PRO A 101 3.85 12.58 -2.72
N TYR A 102 5.14 12.37 -3.04
CA TYR A 102 5.58 11.43 -4.08
C TYR A 102 5.33 9.97 -3.70
N SER A 103 5.28 9.69 -2.40
CA SER A 103 5.09 8.35 -1.86
C SER A 103 4.46 8.39 -0.46
N GLY A 104 4.08 7.23 0.09
CA GLY A 104 3.72 7.12 1.51
C GLY A 104 4.91 7.45 2.43
N ALA A 105 6.12 7.12 2.03
CA ALA A 105 7.33 7.46 2.79
C ALA A 105 7.54 8.98 2.85
N SER A 106 7.37 9.70 1.73
CA SER A 106 7.42 11.17 1.71
C SER A 106 6.29 11.78 2.53
N ALA A 107 5.10 11.18 2.51
CA ALA A 107 3.98 11.64 3.33
C ALA A 107 4.27 11.49 4.83
N ASN A 108 4.84 10.36 5.27
CA ASN A 108 5.25 10.15 6.65
C ASN A 108 6.36 11.12 7.07
N ALA A 109 7.35 11.35 6.21
CA ALA A 109 8.43 12.31 6.47
C ALA A 109 7.88 13.74 6.62
N ALA A 110 7.01 14.19 5.72
CA ALA A 110 6.40 15.51 5.79
C ALA A 110 5.55 15.70 7.05
N VAL A 111 4.77 14.69 7.46
CA VAL A 111 3.99 14.76 8.70
C VAL A 111 4.90 14.85 9.92
N LEU A 112 5.99 14.08 9.98
CA LEU A 112 6.97 14.19 11.06
C LEU A 112 7.65 15.55 11.06
N HIS A 113 8.07 16.07 9.90
CA HIS A 113 8.64 17.42 9.76
C HIS A 113 7.66 18.50 10.23
N ALA A 114 6.37 18.34 9.94
CA ALA A 114 5.34 19.27 10.39
C ALA A 114 5.09 19.24 11.90
N LEU A 115 5.23 18.09 12.55
CA LEU A 115 4.78 17.88 13.92
C LEU A 115 5.90 17.83 14.97
N CYS A 116 7.14 17.54 14.55
CA CYS A 116 8.28 17.32 15.43
C CYS A 116 9.43 18.27 15.15
N GLU A 117 10.21 18.56 16.19
CA GLU A 117 11.53 19.16 16.09
C GLU A 117 12.61 18.07 16.14
N PRO A 118 13.81 18.30 15.58
CA PRO A 118 14.92 17.34 15.66
C PRO A 118 15.20 16.89 17.09
N GLY A 119 15.21 15.58 17.32
CA GLY A 119 15.41 14.97 18.64
C GLY A 119 14.13 14.69 19.44
N ASP A 120 12.98 15.12 18.97
CA ASP A 120 11.69 14.71 19.56
C ASP A 120 11.52 13.19 19.53
N THR A 121 10.72 12.65 20.44
CA THR A 121 10.44 11.22 20.50
C THR A 121 9.24 10.87 19.63
N VAL A 122 9.39 9.82 18.82
CA VAL A 122 8.33 9.23 17.97
C VAL A 122 8.15 7.77 18.37
N LEU A 123 6.90 7.34 18.54
CA LEU A 123 6.53 5.96 18.82
C LEU A 123 5.85 5.36 17.58
N GLY A 124 6.41 4.27 17.04
CA GLY A 124 5.86 3.59 15.85
C GLY A 124 5.62 2.10 16.08
N PHE A 125 4.98 1.45 15.12
CA PHE A 125 4.77 0.01 15.15
C PHE A 125 6.04 -0.71 14.63
N ASP A 126 6.54 -1.68 15.38
CA ASP A 126 7.75 -2.41 15.02
C ASP A 126 7.60 -3.15 13.68
N PHE A 127 8.63 -3.08 12.82
CA PHE A 127 8.61 -3.66 11.49
C PHE A 127 8.45 -5.17 11.49
N ALA A 128 9.18 -5.87 12.37
CA ALA A 128 9.07 -7.32 12.50
C ALA A 128 7.72 -7.75 13.08
N HIS A 129 7.01 -6.82 13.72
CA HIS A 129 5.69 -7.05 14.28
C HIS A 129 4.54 -6.59 13.37
N GLY A 130 4.86 -6.02 12.20
CA GLY A 130 3.90 -5.65 11.16
C GLY A 130 3.83 -4.19 10.78
N GLY A 131 4.61 -3.31 11.42
CA GLY A 131 4.67 -1.88 11.11
C GLY A 131 5.36 -1.56 9.78
N HIS A 132 5.63 -0.29 9.55
CA HIS A 132 6.39 0.16 8.37
C HIS A 132 7.67 0.90 8.82
N PRO A 133 8.84 0.62 8.20
CA PRO A 133 10.11 1.20 8.64
C PRO A 133 10.11 2.72 8.73
N THR A 134 9.40 3.43 7.85
CA THR A 134 9.34 4.89 7.81
C THR A 134 8.74 5.53 9.06
N GLN A 135 8.11 4.75 9.93
CA GLN A 135 7.53 5.25 11.17
C GLN A 135 8.58 5.40 12.29
N TYR A 136 9.66 4.57 12.28
CA TYR A 136 10.59 4.54 13.41
C TYR A 136 12.00 4.01 13.11
N SER A 137 12.26 3.33 12.00
CA SER A 137 13.54 2.63 11.79
C SER A 137 14.72 3.59 11.64
N ALA A 138 15.85 3.23 12.24
CA ALA A 138 17.06 4.04 12.32
C ALA A 138 17.60 4.52 10.96
N ASP A 139 17.41 3.72 9.90
CA ASP A 139 17.91 4.04 8.56
C ASP A 139 16.98 4.95 7.75
N THR A 140 15.80 5.25 8.29
CA THR A 140 14.79 6.08 7.63
C THR A 140 14.86 7.53 8.06
N PHE A 141 14.05 8.40 7.42
CA PHE A 141 13.92 9.80 7.84
C PHE A 141 13.58 9.92 9.33
N ALA A 142 12.67 9.09 9.84
CA ALA A 142 12.28 9.12 11.24
C ALA A 142 13.49 8.87 12.17
N GLY A 143 14.19 7.75 12.00
CA GLY A 143 15.28 7.38 12.89
C GLY A 143 16.53 8.25 12.77
N ARG A 144 16.71 8.95 11.64
CA ARG A 144 17.84 9.89 11.45
C ARG A 144 17.62 11.24 12.10
N ASN A 145 16.38 11.68 12.26
CA ASN A 145 16.06 13.02 12.76
C ASN A 145 15.47 13.01 14.17
N TYR A 146 14.87 11.90 14.61
CA TYR A 146 14.11 11.82 15.85
C TYR A 146 14.59 10.66 16.72
N ARG A 147 14.27 10.70 18.00
CA ARG A 147 14.42 9.57 18.90
C ARG A 147 13.23 8.62 18.67
N THR A 148 13.47 7.49 18.05
CA THR A 148 12.41 6.54 17.72
C THR A 148 12.32 5.41 18.73
N LEU A 149 11.09 4.98 19.01
CA LEU A 149 10.71 3.84 19.82
C LEU A 149 9.69 3.00 19.06
N SER A 150 9.61 1.72 19.37
CA SER A 150 8.61 0.85 18.76
C SER A 150 7.79 0.10 19.80
N TYR A 151 6.51 -0.15 19.46
CA TYR A 151 5.61 -1.04 20.19
C TYR A 151 5.35 -2.31 19.38
N HIS A 152 4.84 -3.36 20.05
CA HIS A 152 4.82 -4.71 19.56
C HIS A 152 3.42 -5.34 19.59
N VAL A 153 3.29 -6.53 19.01
CA VAL A 153 2.14 -7.42 19.23
C VAL A 153 2.40 -8.35 20.41
N ARG A 154 1.36 -8.78 21.09
CA ARG A 154 1.47 -9.82 22.14
C ARG A 154 1.88 -11.16 21.52
N ARG A 155 2.70 -11.91 22.27
CA ARG A 155 3.12 -13.25 21.83
C ARG A 155 1.96 -14.25 21.73
N ALA A 156 0.95 -14.10 22.60
CA ALA A 156 -0.15 -15.05 22.74
C ALA A 156 -1.08 -15.11 21.53
N ASP A 157 -1.41 -13.95 20.95
CA ASP A 157 -2.45 -13.80 19.92
C ASP A 157 -2.03 -12.99 18.72
N ARG A 158 -0.79 -12.46 18.72
CA ARG A 158 -0.25 -11.61 17.64
C ARG A 158 -1.07 -10.33 17.39
N VAL A 159 -1.79 -9.84 18.40
CA VAL A 159 -2.52 -8.58 18.36
C VAL A 159 -1.71 -7.49 19.06
N VAL A 160 -1.82 -6.24 18.58
CA VAL A 160 -1.10 -5.09 19.14
C VAL A 160 -1.33 -5.00 20.65
N ASP A 161 -0.23 -4.84 21.40
CA ASP A 161 -0.24 -4.72 22.85
C ASP A 161 -0.50 -3.27 23.27
N MET A 162 -1.76 -2.92 23.52
CA MET A 162 -2.14 -1.57 23.94
C MET A 162 -1.64 -1.23 25.34
N ASP A 163 -1.40 -2.21 26.22
CA ASP A 163 -0.80 -1.96 27.53
C ASP A 163 0.67 -1.53 27.38
N GLU A 164 1.42 -2.15 26.45
CA GLU A 164 2.76 -1.71 26.11
C GLU A 164 2.75 -0.30 25.47
N VAL A 165 1.84 -0.03 24.53
CA VAL A 165 1.70 1.31 23.93
C VAL A 165 1.49 2.37 25.02
N LEU A 166 0.60 2.11 25.96
CA LEU A 166 0.32 3.01 27.08
C LEU A 166 1.54 3.19 27.99
N ALA A 167 2.23 2.10 28.35
CA ALA A 167 3.42 2.14 29.20
C ALA A 167 4.55 2.94 28.57
N LEU A 168 4.87 2.69 27.30
CA LEU A 168 5.88 3.43 26.54
C LEU A 168 5.53 4.91 26.42
N THR A 169 4.26 5.22 26.14
CA THR A 169 3.76 6.60 26.01
C THR A 169 3.92 7.37 27.31
N ARG A 170 3.54 6.79 28.45
CA ARG A 170 3.70 7.41 29.77
C ARG A 170 5.17 7.64 30.16
N GLN A 171 6.01 6.64 29.85
CA GLN A 171 7.44 6.68 30.19
C GLN A 171 8.21 7.68 29.34
N HIS A 172 7.95 7.73 28.04
CA HIS A 172 8.78 8.46 27.10
C HIS A 172 8.15 9.73 26.54
N ARG A 173 6.85 9.94 26.76
CA ARG A 173 6.05 11.11 26.31
C ARG A 173 6.35 11.48 24.84
N PRO A 174 6.10 10.58 23.88
CA PRO A 174 6.38 10.85 22.47
C PRO A 174 5.60 12.07 21.98
N LYS A 175 6.18 12.80 21.03
CA LYS A 175 5.52 13.91 20.35
C LYS A 175 4.51 13.42 19.31
N VAL A 176 4.82 12.28 18.68
CA VAL A 176 3.96 11.61 17.69
C VAL A 176 3.87 10.13 18.03
N ILE A 177 2.65 9.61 17.96
CA ILE A 177 2.36 8.18 17.97
C ILE A 177 1.83 7.79 16.59
N PHE A 178 2.52 6.87 15.90
CA PHE A 178 2.01 6.25 14.68
C PHE A 178 1.13 5.06 15.00
N ALA A 179 -0.07 5.02 14.43
CA ALA A 179 -0.89 3.83 14.28
C ALA A 179 -1.01 3.49 12.79
N GLY A 180 -0.99 2.21 12.45
CA GLY A 180 -1.00 1.79 11.05
C GLY A 180 0.09 0.77 10.75
N TRP A 181 -0.08 0.02 9.67
CA TRP A 181 0.68 -1.19 9.46
C TRP A 181 0.97 -1.48 7.98
N SER A 182 1.96 -2.35 7.76
CA SER A 182 2.30 -2.95 6.47
C SER A 182 1.92 -4.43 6.39
N CYS A 183 2.16 -5.18 7.46
CA CYS A 183 2.01 -6.63 7.54
C CYS A 183 1.21 -7.02 8.80
N TYR A 184 -0.09 -6.72 8.83
CA TYR A 184 -0.95 -7.00 9.98
C TYR A 184 -2.34 -7.40 9.50
N SER A 185 -2.95 -8.41 10.15
CA SER A 185 -4.18 -9.04 9.66
C SER A 185 -5.44 -8.60 10.43
N ARG A 186 -5.32 -7.79 11.47
CA ARG A 186 -6.43 -7.38 12.33
C ARG A 186 -6.68 -5.88 12.28
N HIS A 187 -7.85 -5.44 12.71
CA HIS A 187 -8.11 -4.02 12.91
C HIS A 187 -7.32 -3.48 14.08
N LEU A 188 -6.97 -2.18 14.02
CA LEU A 188 -6.47 -1.42 15.14
C LEU A 188 -7.62 -0.66 15.81
N ASP A 189 -7.58 -0.52 17.13
CA ASP A 189 -8.50 0.34 17.88
C ASP A 189 -7.96 1.78 17.90
N PHE A 190 -8.33 2.58 16.89
CA PHE A 190 -7.89 3.97 16.77
C PHE A 190 -8.36 4.85 17.92
N LYS A 191 -9.50 4.50 18.55
CA LYS A 191 -9.96 5.22 19.75
C LYS A 191 -9.02 4.98 20.92
N ALA A 192 -8.60 3.74 21.16
CA ALA A 192 -7.64 3.44 22.20
C ALA A 192 -6.30 4.16 21.97
N PHE A 193 -5.81 4.21 20.71
CA PHE A 193 -4.63 5.00 20.38
C PHE A 193 -4.82 6.49 20.65
N ARG A 194 -6.00 7.06 20.35
CA ARG A 194 -6.30 8.46 20.66
C ARG A 194 -6.30 8.72 22.17
N ASP A 195 -6.96 7.86 22.94
CA ASP A 195 -7.01 7.98 24.40
C ASP A 195 -5.58 7.97 25.01
N VAL A 196 -4.70 7.08 24.50
CA VAL A 196 -3.30 7.01 24.92
C VAL A 196 -2.52 8.26 24.51
N ALA A 197 -2.71 8.78 23.31
CA ALA A 197 -2.02 9.97 22.84
C ALA A 197 -2.44 11.22 23.64
N ASP A 198 -3.70 11.34 24.00
CA ASP A 198 -4.25 12.43 24.80
C ASP A 198 -3.63 12.52 26.21
N GLU A 199 -3.20 11.39 26.79
CA GLU A 199 -2.56 11.39 28.12
C GLU A 199 -1.27 12.23 28.17
N VAL A 200 -0.59 12.41 27.04
CA VAL A 200 0.69 13.11 26.99
C VAL A 200 0.72 14.28 26.00
N ASP A 201 -0.44 14.63 25.44
CA ASP A 201 -0.58 15.66 24.41
C ASP A 201 0.24 15.32 23.14
N ALA A 202 0.25 14.04 22.77
CA ALA A 202 0.89 13.57 21.55
C ALA A 202 -0.05 13.68 20.33
N ALA A 203 0.50 13.97 19.17
CA ALA A 203 -0.24 13.84 17.92
C ALA A 203 -0.41 12.37 17.54
N LEU A 204 -1.63 11.96 17.18
CA LEU A 204 -1.91 10.66 16.63
C LEU A 204 -1.87 10.73 15.10
N VAL A 205 -0.92 10.04 14.49
CA VAL A 205 -0.79 9.90 13.04
C VAL A 205 -1.16 8.49 12.63
N VAL A 206 -2.08 8.35 11.68
CA VAL A 206 -2.46 7.02 11.17
C VAL A 206 -1.93 6.83 9.76
N ASP A 207 -1.00 5.89 9.60
CA ASP A 207 -0.54 5.43 8.29
C ASP A 207 -1.51 4.37 7.75
N MET A 208 -2.46 4.82 6.94
CA MET A 208 -3.47 3.95 6.32
C MET A 208 -3.08 3.50 4.90
N ALA A 209 -1.79 3.50 4.56
CA ALA A 209 -1.31 3.16 3.22
C ALA A 209 -1.85 1.83 2.70
N HIS A 210 -1.95 0.82 3.55
CA HIS A 210 -2.46 -0.50 3.17
C HIS A 210 -3.99 -0.57 3.09
N PHE A 211 -4.70 0.18 3.90
CA PHE A 211 -6.16 0.03 4.04
C PHE A 211 -6.97 1.26 3.63
N ALA A 212 -6.35 2.27 3.01
CA ALA A 212 -7.04 3.50 2.59
C ALA A 212 -8.26 3.24 1.67
N GLY A 213 -8.20 2.25 0.78
CA GLY A 213 -9.34 1.86 -0.05
C GLY A 213 -10.51 1.29 0.76
N LEU A 214 -10.21 0.56 1.83
CA LEU A 214 -11.23 0.03 2.74
C LEU A 214 -11.85 1.13 3.60
N VAL A 215 -11.05 2.10 4.07
CA VAL A 215 -11.54 3.30 4.78
C VAL A 215 -12.44 4.13 3.87
N ALA A 216 -12.02 4.38 2.63
CA ALA A 216 -12.78 5.14 1.65
C ALA A 216 -14.19 4.56 1.40
N THR A 217 -14.32 3.24 1.49
CA THR A 217 -15.60 2.52 1.27
C THR A 217 -16.36 2.19 2.56
N LYS A 218 -15.87 2.66 3.71
CA LYS A 218 -16.44 2.38 5.04
C LYS A 218 -16.50 0.89 5.39
N LEU A 219 -15.57 0.10 4.85
CA LEU A 219 -15.39 -1.33 5.13
C LEU A 219 -14.25 -1.60 6.14
N HIS A 220 -13.73 -0.57 6.77
CA HIS A 220 -12.71 -0.59 7.82
C HIS A 220 -13.06 0.46 8.87
N PRO A 221 -12.71 0.28 10.15
CA PRO A 221 -12.80 1.35 11.14
C PRO A 221 -12.16 2.65 10.64
N ASP A 222 -12.84 3.76 10.83
CA ASP A 222 -12.43 5.05 10.28
C ASP A 222 -11.40 5.75 11.18
N PRO A 223 -10.12 5.85 10.78
CA PRO A 223 -9.09 6.52 11.59
C PRO A 223 -9.24 8.03 11.61
N VAL A 224 -9.90 8.63 10.59
CA VAL A 224 -10.00 10.09 10.43
C VAL A 224 -10.74 10.73 11.59
N LEU A 225 -11.63 9.98 12.24
CA LEU A 225 -12.37 10.45 13.42
C LEU A 225 -11.46 10.70 14.64
N PHE A 226 -10.31 10.06 14.71
CA PHE A 226 -9.44 10.04 15.88
C PHE A 226 -8.07 10.67 15.63
N ALA A 227 -7.55 10.57 14.42
CA ALA A 227 -6.22 11.02 14.06
C ALA A 227 -6.12 12.55 13.89
N ASP A 228 -4.96 13.11 14.17
CA ASP A 228 -4.61 14.49 13.82
C ASP A 228 -4.24 14.60 12.35
N ALA A 229 -3.55 13.57 11.82
CA ALA A 229 -3.26 13.41 10.41
C ALA A 229 -3.31 11.92 10.02
N CYS A 230 -3.72 11.65 8.78
CA CYS A 230 -3.59 10.33 8.16
C CYS A 230 -2.72 10.43 6.91
N THR A 231 -1.77 9.52 6.78
CA THR A 231 -0.97 9.34 5.57
C THR A 231 -1.45 8.13 4.78
N MET A 232 -1.27 8.14 3.48
CA MET A 232 -1.67 7.02 2.63
C MET A 232 -0.82 6.90 1.38
N THR A 233 -0.82 5.72 0.78
CA THR A 233 -0.44 5.52 -0.62
C THR A 233 -1.69 5.47 -1.48
N THR A 234 -1.59 5.93 -2.73
CA THR A 234 -2.71 5.96 -3.67
C THR A 234 -2.78 4.74 -4.60
N HIS A 235 -1.78 3.84 -4.55
CA HIS A 235 -1.61 2.72 -5.48
C HIS A 235 -1.87 1.32 -4.90
N LYS A 236 -2.04 1.19 -3.57
CA LYS A 236 -2.32 -0.11 -2.92
C LYS A 236 -3.84 -0.43 -3.01
N THR A 237 -4.55 -0.52 -1.90
CA THR A 237 -6.00 -0.79 -1.93
C THR A 237 -6.82 0.26 -2.69
N LEU A 238 -6.36 1.53 -2.76
CA LEU A 238 -6.98 2.54 -3.63
C LEU A 238 -6.83 2.23 -5.13
N GLY A 239 -5.83 1.46 -5.53
CA GLY A 239 -5.66 0.98 -6.90
C GLY A 239 -5.39 2.08 -7.94
N GLY A 240 -4.79 3.18 -7.52
CA GLY A 240 -4.51 4.34 -8.38
C GLY A 240 -3.04 4.50 -8.76
N ALA A 241 -2.66 5.74 -9.05
CA ALA A 241 -1.28 6.11 -9.35
C ALA A 241 -0.34 5.87 -8.16
N ARG A 242 0.91 5.50 -8.44
CA ARG A 242 1.94 5.50 -7.41
C ARG A 242 2.17 6.90 -6.88
N GLY A 243 2.01 7.04 -5.57
CA GLY A 243 2.14 8.31 -4.87
C GLY A 243 1.63 8.20 -3.44
N GLY A 244 1.71 9.29 -2.70
CA GLY A 244 1.15 9.46 -1.37
C GLY A 244 0.12 10.59 -1.32
N ALA A 245 -0.58 10.68 -0.21
CA ALA A 245 -1.39 11.84 0.17
C ALA A 245 -1.44 11.92 1.69
N ILE A 246 -1.73 13.12 2.18
CA ILE A 246 -1.94 13.41 3.60
C ILE A 246 -3.31 14.04 3.73
N ILE A 247 -4.10 13.60 4.70
CA ILE A 247 -5.30 14.29 5.15
C ILE A 247 -5.12 14.63 6.63
N CYS A 248 -5.62 15.80 7.06
CA CYS A 248 -5.45 16.22 8.43
C CYS A 248 -6.56 17.17 8.89
N ARG A 249 -6.54 17.49 10.19
CA ARG A 249 -7.37 18.54 10.78
C ARG A 249 -6.96 19.91 10.24
N ALA A 250 -7.91 20.84 10.13
CA ALA A 250 -7.68 22.19 9.60
C ALA A 250 -6.53 22.94 10.29
N GLY A 251 -6.40 22.77 11.60
CA GLY A 251 -5.33 23.42 12.37
C GLY A 251 -3.89 22.99 12.00
N LEU A 252 -3.73 21.91 11.24
CA LEU A 252 -2.43 21.43 10.78
C LEU A 252 -2.14 21.76 9.32
N ALA A 253 -3.12 22.29 8.57
CA ALA A 253 -3.06 22.47 7.13
C ALA A 253 -1.81 23.23 6.67
N GLU A 254 -1.57 24.42 7.21
CA GLU A 254 -0.42 25.26 6.81
C GLU A 254 0.92 24.59 7.12
N ARG A 255 1.03 23.91 8.27
CA ARG A 255 2.26 23.20 8.69
C ARG A 255 2.54 22.01 7.79
N ILE A 256 1.49 21.23 7.44
CA ILE A 256 1.61 20.08 6.53
C ILE A 256 1.98 20.56 5.13
N ASP A 257 1.33 21.61 4.62
CA ASP A 257 1.64 22.15 3.31
C ASP A 257 3.08 22.67 3.25
N ALA A 258 3.54 23.43 4.25
CA ALA A 258 4.91 23.92 4.32
C ALA A 258 5.94 22.78 4.44
N ALA A 259 5.61 21.72 5.17
CA ALA A 259 6.48 20.54 5.31
C ALA A 259 6.58 19.74 4.01
N VAL A 260 5.50 19.65 3.21
CA VAL A 260 5.56 19.02 1.89
C VAL A 260 6.33 19.90 0.91
N TYR A 261 5.91 21.15 0.72
CA TYR A 261 6.60 22.09 -0.14
C TYR A 261 6.74 23.45 0.58
N PRO A 262 7.95 23.98 0.73
CA PRO A 262 9.23 23.50 0.17
C PRO A 262 10.02 22.54 1.09
N GLY A 263 9.41 22.03 2.20
CA GLY A 263 10.12 21.29 3.24
C GLY A 263 10.81 20.02 2.74
N GLU A 264 10.04 19.08 2.20
CA GLU A 264 10.51 17.74 1.79
C GLU A 264 10.64 17.59 0.27
N GLN A 265 9.92 18.38 -0.51
CA GLN A 265 9.79 18.23 -1.95
C GLN A 265 9.94 19.54 -2.70
N GLY A 266 10.37 19.46 -3.98
CA GLY A 266 10.27 20.53 -4.97
C GLY A 266 8.96 20.43 -5.78
N CYS A 267 9.08 20.64 -7.10
CA CYS A 267 7.95 20.63 -8.00
C CYS A 267 7.09 19.38 -7.83
N PRO A 268 5.76 19.50 -7.68
CA PRO A 268 4.86 18.36 -7.68
C PRO A 268 4.88 17.66 -9.04
N LEU A 269 4.28 16.46 -9.11
CA LEU A 269 4.11 15.69 -10.32
C LEU A 269 2.68 15.87 -10.85
N PRO A 270 2.39 16.86 -11.72
CA PRO A 270 1.00 17.18 -12.11
C PRO A 270 0.28 16.03 -12.79
N ASN A 271 0.97 15.19 -13.57
CA ASN A 271 0.43 13.99 -14.18
C ASN A 271 0.02 12.93 -13.13
N VAL A 272 0.81 12.76 -12.08
CA VAL A 272 0.47 11.86 -10.96
C VAL A 272 -0.69 12.43 -10.14
N ILE A 273 -0.73 13.75 -9.91
CA ILE A 273 -1.87 14.41 -9.24
C ILE A 273 -3.16 14.24 -10.05
N ALA A 274 -3.09 14.37 -11.38
CA ALA A 274 -4.23 14.08 -12.25
C ALA A 274 -4.73 12.64 -12.09
N ALA A 275 -3.82 11.69 -12.05
CA ALA A 275 -4.14 10.30 -11.83
C ALA A 275 -4.71 10.04 -10.40
N LYS A 276 -4.22 10.74 -9.36
CA LYS A 276 -4.82 10.73 -8.00
C LYS A 276 -6.24 11.30 -8.02
N ALA A 277 -6.49 12.38 -8.74
CA ALA A 277 -7.84 12.95 -8.89
C ALA A 277 -8.81 11.94 -9.51
N VAL A 278 -8.37 11.18 -10.52
CA VAL A 278 -9.15 10.07 -11.11
C VAL A 278 -9.35 8.96 -10.09
N THR A 279 -8.32 8.59 -9.36
CA THR A 279 -8.37 7.54 -8.32
C THR A 279 -9.41 7.85 -7.25
N PHE A 280 -9.41 9.06 -6.69
CA PHE A 280 -10.37 9.45 -5.66
C PHE A 280 -11.81 9.53 -6.19
N LYS A 281 -11.99 9.91 -7.47
CA LYS A 281 -13.31 9.85 -8.12
C LYS A 281 -13.82 8.42 -8.24
N LEU A 282 -12.97 7.50 -8.66
CA LEU A 282 -13.32 6.08 -8.77
C LEU A 282 -13.59 5.47 -7.39
N ALA A 283 -12.79 5.80 -6.38
CA ALA A 283 -12.94 5.29 -5.03
C ALA A 283 -14.27 5.70 -4.35
N ALA A 284 -14.91 6.75 -4.82
CA ALA A 284 -16.23 7.19 -4.38
C ALA A 284 -17.40 6.44 -5.07
N SER A 285 -17.14 5.51 -5.99
CA SER A 285 -18.18 4.79 -6.74
C SER A 285 -18.63 3.50 -6.05
N GLU A 286 -19.89 3.07 -6.30
CA GLU A 286 -20.39 1.78 -5.81
C GLU A 286 -19.59 0.62 -6.39
N ALA A 287 -19.15 0.67 -7.64
CA ALA A 287 -18.31 -0.36 -8.25
C ALA A 287 -16.97 -0.54 -7.52
N PHE A 288 -16.40 0.56 -6.98
CA PHE A 288 -15.20 0.47 -6.15
C PHE A 288 -15.50 -0.17 -4.80
N LYS A 289 -16.63 0.18 -4.18
CA LYS A 289 -17.07 -0.41 -2.92
C LYS A 289 -17.30 -1.91 -3.05
N GLU A 290 -17.96 -2.36 -4.12
CA GLU A 290 -18.12 -3.77 -4.44
C GLU A 290 -16.78 -4.48 -4.62
N ARG A 291 -15.81 -3.84 -5.30
CA ARG A 291 -14.45 -4.36 -5.44
C ARG A 291 -13.76 -4.52 -4.08
N MET A 292 -13.90 -3.55 -3.18
CA MET A 292 -13.35 -3.66 -1.82
C MET A 292 -14.05 -4.73 -0.99
N GLY A 293 -15.36 -4.92 -1.18
CA GLY A 293 -16.10 -6.05 -0.61
C GLY A 293 -15.52 -7.40 -1.05
N ARG A 294 -15.33 -7.58 -2.37
CA ARG A 294 -14.66 -8.79 -2.91
C ARG A 294 -13.23 -8.95 -2.41
N THR A 295 -12.50 -7.86 -2.21
CA THR A 295 -11.15 -7.89 -1.65
C THR A 295 -11.15 -8.47 -0.23
N LEU A 296 -12.04 -8.02 0.64
CA LEU A 296 -12.16 -8.55 2.01
C LEU A 296 -12.63 -10.00 2.01
N GLU A 297 -13.67 -10.31 1.23
CA GLU A 297 -14.17 -11.67 1.09
C GLU A 297 -13.09 -12.61 0.58
N GLY A 298 -12.32 -12.17 -0.44
CA GLY A 298 -11.26 -12.98 -1.03
C GLY A 298 -10.13 -13.26 -0.05
N ALA A 299 -9.68 -12.27 0.72
CA ALA A 299 -8.65 -12.46 1.73
C ALA A 299 -9.10 -13.45 2.83
N ARG A 300 -10.34 -13.31 3.31
CA ARG A 300 -10.93 -14.23 4.29
C ARG A 300 -11.06 -15.64 3.74
N THR A 301 -11.60 -15.78 2.54
CA THR A 301 -11.81 -17.09 1.88
C THR A 301 -10.49 -17.85 1.72
N MET A 302 -9.45 -17.19 1.21
CA MET A 302 -8.13 -17.82 1.06
C MET A 302 -7.51 -18.18 2.42
N ALA A 303 -7.61 -17.29 3.42
CA ALA A 303 -7.13 -17.56 4.76
C ALA A 303 -7.86 -18.75 5.41
N GLU A 304 -9.19 -18.82 5.32
CA GLU A 304 -10.02 -19.94 5.81
C GLU A 304 -9.65 -21.26 5.12
N THR A 305 -9.40 -21.23 3.80
CA THR A 305 -8.96 -22.41 3.05
C THR A 305 -7.62 -22.93 3.57
N LEU A 306 -6.66 -22.03 3.87
CA LEU A 306 -5.38 -22.42 4.43
C LEU A 306 -5.47 -22.92 5.89
N VAL A 307 -6.34 -22.31 6.70
CA VAL A 307 -6.63 -22.82 8.06
C VAL A 307 -7.16 -24.25 7.98
N GLY A 308 -8.10 -24.52 7.07
CA GLY A 308 -8.61 -25.88 6.85
C GLY A 308 -7.57 -26.87 6.30
N ALA A 309 -6.50 -26.37 5.71
CA ALA A 309 -5.43 -27.18 5.12
C ALA A 309 -4.14 -27.20 5.99
N GLU A 310 -4.15 -26.69 7.21
CA GLU A 310 -2.94 -26.50 8.06
C GLU A 310 -2.20 -27.82 8.31
N GLU A 311 -2.89 -28.89 8.63
CA GLU A 311 -2.28 -30.22 8.84
C GLU A 311 -1.51 -30.70 7.61
N ARG A 312 -2.08 -30.48 6.42
CA ARG A 312 -1.48 -30.90 5.15
C ARG A 312 -0.33 -30.00 4.73
N THR A 313 -0.49 -28.69 4.88
CA THR A 313 0.49 -27.69 4.44
C THR A 313 1.58 -27.44 5.45
N GLY A 314 1.29 -27.59 6.74
CA GLY A 314 2.14 -27.14 7.85
C GLY A 314 2.34 -25.62 7.83
N ALA A 315 1.46 -24.89 7.20
CA ALA A 315 1.47 -23.44 7.08
C ALA A 315 0.40 -22.87 8.01
N HIS A 316 0.82 -22.18 9.07
CA HIS A 316 -0.08 -21.61 10.06
C HIS A 316 -0.53 -20.20 9.66
N VAL A 317 -1.85 -19.96 9.59
CA VAL A 317 -2.38 -18.60 9.35
C VAL A 317 -2.28 -17.78 10.64
N VAL A 318 -1.41 -16.77 10.63
CA VAL A 318 -1.18 -15.90 11.80
C VAL A 318 -2.49 -15.22 12.20
N THR A 319 -2.79 -15.18 13.52
CA THR A 319 -4.06 -14.73 14.10
C THR A 319 -5.30 -15.56 13.73
N GLY A 320 -5.14 -16.72 13.06
CA GLY A 320 -6.25 -17.60 12.68
C GLY A 320 -7.18 -17.06 11.60
N GLY A 321 -6.78 -15.99 10.88
CA GLY A 321 -7.59 -15.37 9.83
C GLY A 321 -7.29 -13.90 9.61
N THR A 322 -8.20 -13.16 8.95
CA THR A 322 -8.01 -11.75 8.65
C THR A 322 -9.29 -10.93 8.68
N ASP A 323 -9.16 -9.67 9.10
CA ASP A 323 -10.21 -8.65 9.03
C ASP A 323 -10.02 -7.70 7.83
N VAL A 324 -8.90 -7.82 7.10
CA VAL A 324 -8.45 -6.86 6.09
C VAL A 324 -8.15 -7.53 4.74
N HIS A 325 -7.53 -6.80 3.81
CA HIS A 325 -7.25 -7.26 2.44
C HIS A 325 -6.09 -8.26 2.32
N GLN A 326 -5.41 -8.58 3.41
CA GLN A 326 -4.24 -9.47 3.45
C GLN A 326 -4.27 -10.39 4.65
N PHE A 327 -3.51 -11.48 4.57
CA PHE A 327 -3.25 -12.37 5.68
C PHE A 327 -1.79 -12.83 5.68
N LEU A 328 -1.34 -13.28 6.84
CA LEU A 328 0.04 -13.72 7.06
C LEU A 328 0.06 -15.22 7.32
N VAL A 329 1.09 -15.88 6.82
CA VAL A 329 1.29 -17.31 6.99
C VAL A 329 2.66 -17.56 7.59
N ASP A 330 2.71 -18.35 8.67
CA ASP A 330 3.92 -18.81 9.33
C ASP A 330 4.29 -20.21 8.84
N LEU A 331 5.50 -20.35 8.30
CA LEU A 331 6.06 -21.62 7.79
C LEU A 331 6.97 -22.30 8.82
N SER A 332 7.24 -21.67 9.96
CA SER A 332 8.15 -22.17 10.99
C SER A 332 7.74 -23.53 11.60
N PRO A 333 6.43 -23.91 11.67
CA PRO A 333 6.06 -25.22 12.21
C PRO A 333 6.68 -26.41 11.47
N ARG A 334 7.08 -26.24 10.21
CA ARG A 334 7.85 -27.25 9.44
C ARG A 334 9.30 -26.85 9.19
N GLY A 335 9.81 -25.83 9.86
CA GLY A 335 11.17 -25.36 9.69
C GLY A 335 11.49 -24.82 8.29
N ARG A 336 10.48 -24.32 7.57
CA ARG A 336 10.66 -23.79 6.21
C ARG A 336 11.04 -22.32 6.22
N GLU A 337 11.95 -21.97 5.32
CA GLU A 337 12.29 -20.59 5.03
C GLU A 337 11.36 -20.00 3.95
N ALA A 338 10.92 -18.75 4.14
CA ALA A 338 9.99 -18.08 3.26
C ALA A 338 10.57 -17.80 1.87
N SER A 339 11.87 -17.47 1.77
CA SER A 339 12.54 -17.17 0.50
C SER A 339 12.54 -18.36 -0.46
N ALA A 340 12.84 -19.56 0.01
CA ALA A 340 12.81 -20.78 -0.79
C ALA A 340 11.38 -21.13 -1.23
N THR A 341 10.41 -21.01 -0.30
CA THR A 341 8.99 -21.22 -0.62
C THR A 341 8.49 -20.20 -1.63
N LEU A 342 8.85 -18.91 -1.47
CA LEU A 342 8.47 -17.86 -2.41
C LEU A 342 9.03 -18.08 -3.81
N SER A 343 10.30 -18.51 -3.92
CA SER A 343 10.93 -18.83 -5.22
C SER A 343 10.15 -19.93 -5.95
N ARG A 344 9.68 -20.93 -5.21
CA ARG A 344 8.85 -22.00 -5.75
C ARG A 344 7.47 -21.49 -6.16
N LEU A 345 6.78 -20.70 -5.32
CA LEU A 345 5.50 -20.10 -5.68
C LEU A 345 5.61 -19.26 -6.95
N ASN A 346 6.68 -18.49 -7.08
CA ASN A 346 6.94 -17.69 -8.29
C ASN A 346 7.10 -18.57 -9.55
N SER A 347 7.78 -19.72 -9.44
CA SER A 347 7.92 -20.66 -10.58
C SER A 347 6.60 -21.27 -11.00
N LEU A 348 5.61 -21.34 -10.10
CA LEU A 348 4.24 -21.79 -10.37
C LEU A 348 3.32 -20.65 -10.86
N GLY A 349 3.82 -19.42 -10.96
CA GLY A 349 3.02 -18.25 -11.34
C GLY A 349 2.21 -17.63 -10.20
N ILE A 350 2.61 -17.83 -8.94
CA ILE A 350 1.99 -17.23 -7.75
C ILE A 350 2.96 -16.21 -7.16
N SER A 351 2.61 -14.92 -7.19
CA SER A 351 3.40 -13.83 -6.61
C SER A 351 2.95 -13.52 -5.19
N ALA A 352 3.90 -13.36 -4.26
CA ALA A 352 3.65 -13.01 -2.86
C ALA A 352 4.85 -12.26 -2.26
N ASN A 353 4.87 -12.04 -0.94
CA ASN A 353 6.03 -11.47 -0.24
C ASN A 353 6.53 -12.40 0.86
N ALA A 354 7.84 -12.59 0.93
CA ALA A 354 8.50 -13.07 2.14
C ALA A 354 8.63 -11.93 3.15
N ILE A 355 8.34 -12.20 4.41
CA ILE A 355 8.35 -11.22 5.50
C ILE A 355 8.88 -11.84 6.79
N GLY A 356 9.53 -11.04 7.63
CA GLY A 356 9.73 -11.39 9.04
C GLY A 356 8.39 -11.37 9.79
N LEU A 357 8.20 -12.33 10.67
CA LEU A 357 7.05 -12.37 11.58
C LEU A 357 7.47 -11.96 12.98
N ALA A 358 6.53 -11.44 13.74
CA ALA A 358 6.74 -11.21 15.16
C ALA A 358 7.18 -12.52 15.82
N TYR A 359 8.29 -12.46 16.58
CA TYR A 359 8.86 -13.63 17.25
C TYR A 359 9.28 -14.78 16.30
N ASP A 360 9.65 -14.44 15.06
CA ASP A 360 10.18 -15.41 14.11
C ASP A 360 11.38 -16.16 14.73
N PRO A 361 11.42 -17.49 14.67
CA PRO A 361 12.57 -18.26 15.19
C PRO A 361 13.82 -18.10 14.32
N LEU A 362 13.70 -17.60 13.08
CA LEU A 362 14.81 -17.36 12.18
C LEU A 362 15.37 -15.95 12.37
N GLU A 363 16.70 -15.83 12.34
CA GLU A 363 17.37 -14.54 12.39
C GLU A 363 17.44 -13.89 11.00
N ALA A 364 17.24 -12.57 10.95
CA ALA A 364 17.36 -11.83 9.70
C ALA A 364 18.75 -12.02 9.05
N PRO A 365 18.85 -12.15 7.71
CA PRO A 365 17.80 -11.89 6.71
C PRO A 365 16.85 -13.07 6.45
N ALA A 366 17.06 -14.26 7.04
CA ALA A 366 16.14 -15.37 6.93
C ALA A 366 14.81 -15.04 7.66
N CYS A 367 13.70 -15.56 7.15
CA CYS A 367 12.38 -15.38 7.74
C CYS A 367 11.47 -16.55 7.39
N SER A 368 10.46 -16.79 8.23
CA SER A 368 9.49 -17.87 8.05
C SER A 368 8.12 -17.40 7.53
N GLY A 369 7.92 -16.10 7.36
CA GLY A 369 6.63 -15.53 7.04
C GLY A 369 6.39 -15.30 5.55
N LEU A 370 5.15 -15.60 5.12
CA LEU A 370 4.63 -15.15 3.82
C LEU A 370 3.45 -14.22 4.03
N ARG A 371 3.34 -13.19 3.19
CA ARG A 371 2.18 -12.29 3.15
C ARG A 371 1.45 -12.44 1.83
N PHE A 372 0.14 -12.66 1.91
CA PHE A 372 -0.76 -12.76 0.78
C PHE A 372 -1.84 -11.69 0.85
N GLY A 373 -2.21 -11.11 -0.30
CA GLY A 373 -3.26 -10.11 -0.44
C GLY A 373 -4.25 -10.49 -1.54
N ALA A 374 -5.46 -9.94 -1.44
CA ALA A 374 -6.54 -10.21 -2.39
C ALA A 374 -6.82 -9.05 -3.36
N THR A 375 -6.16 -7.88 -3.18
CA THR A 375 -6.53 -6.64 -3.87
C THR A 375 -6.35 -6.73 -5.39
N ALA A 376 -5.22 -7.28 -5.86
CA ALA A 376 -4.95 -7.40 -7.29
C ALA A 376 -5.94 -8.34 -7.98
N LEU A 377 -6.25 -9.49 -7.36
CA LEU A 377 -7.22 -10.46 -7.90
C LEU A 377 -8.66 -9.90 -7.88
N ALA A 378 -9.08 -9.21 -6.81
CA ALA A 378 -10.37 -8.54 -6.76
C ALA A 378 -10.49 -7.43 -7.83
N SER A 379 -9.39 -6.69 -8.08
CA SER A 379 -9.33 -5.68 -9.15
C SER A 379 -9.41 -6.30 -10.54
N ARG A 380 -8.92 -7.51 -10.71
CA ARG A 380 -8.99 -8.31 -11.92
C ARG A 380 -10.41 -8.82 -12.22
N GLY A 381 -11.26 -8.95 -11.19
CA GLY A 381 -12.64 -9.37 -11.32
C GLY A 381 -13.02 -10.62 -10.53
N PHE A 382 -12.08 -11.18 -9.76
CA PHE A 382 -12.33 -12.37 -8.94
C PHE A 382 -13.48 -12.14 -7.95
N ALA A 383 -14.33 -13.13 -7.83
CA ALA A 383 -15.39 -13.26 -6.83
C ALA A 383 -15.10 -14.46 -5.92
N ARG A 384 -16.00 -14.77 -5.00
CA ARG A 384 -15.80 -15.81 -3.98
C ARG A 384 -15.34 -17.16 -4.55
N GLN A 385 -15.90 -17.59 -5.67
CA GLN A 385 -15.58 -18.90 -6.26
C GLN A 385 -14.12 -18.96 -6.74
N GLU A 386 -13.65 -17.91 -7.42
CA GLU A 386 -12.27 -17.81 -7.87
C GLU A 386 -11.29 -17.71 -6.67
N PHE A 387 -11.70 -17.07 -5.58
CA PHE A 387 -10.88 -17.02 -4.36
C PHE A 387 -10.83 -18.36 -3.63
N VAL A 388 -11.88 -19.18 -3.65
CA VAL A 388 -11.83 -20.56 -3.15
C VAL A 388 -10.81 -21.35 -3.96
N GLU A 389 -10.90 -21.31 -5.29
CA GLU A 389 -9.97 -22.01 -6.19
C GLU A 389 -8.53 -21.52 -6.01
N ALA A 390 -8.30 -20.19 -5.89
CA ALA A 390 -6.99 -19.64 -5.61
C ALA A 390 -6.43 -20.11 -4.25
N GLY A 391 -7.29 -20.21 -3.23
CA GLY A 391 -6.92 -20.73 -1.92
C GLY A 391 -6.55 -22.22 -1.96
N GLU A 392 -7.28 -23.02 -2.73
CA GLU A 392 -6.96 -24.44 -2.94
C GLU A 392 -5.63 -24.62 -3.71
N ILE A 393 -5.43 -23.86 -4.79
CA ILE A 393 -4.16 -23.86 -5.53
C ILE A 393 -3.00 -23.49 -4.61
N LEU A 394 -3.17 -22.45 -3.78
CA LEU A 394 -2.16 -22.00 -2.84
C LEU A 394 -1.88 -23.09 -1.77
N ALA A 395 -2.92 -23.74 -1.24
CA ALA A 395 -2.78 -24.83 -0.29
C ALA A 395 -2.02 -26.03 -0.90
N ASP A 396 -2.33 -26.40 -2.15
CA ASP A 396 -1.61 -27.45 -2.87
C ASP A 396 -0.14 -27.07 -3.10
N ALA A 397 0.10 -25.84 -3.52
CA ALA A 397 1.46 -25.31 -3.68
C ALA A 397 2.25 -25.31 -2.37
N LEU A 398 1.63 -25.00 -1.23
CA LEU A 398 2.28 -25.02 0.09
C LEU A 398 2.44 -26.44 0.67
N ALA A 399 1.63 -27.40 0.28
CA ALA A 399 1.73 -28.78 0.76
C ALA A 399 2.89 -29.56 0.13
N THR A 400 3.36 -29.16 -1.04
CA THR A 400 4.40 -29.85 -1.80
C THR A 400 5.78 -29.33 -1.42
N ASP A 401 6.72 -30.22 -1.06
CA ASP A 401 8.09 -29.84 -0.68
C ASP A 401 9.09 -29.83 -1.88
N GLY A 402 8.62 -30.27 -3.07
CA GLY A 402 9.38 -30.32 -4.32
C GLY A 402 8.87 -29.40 -5.42
N PHE A 403 9.42 -29.54 -6.61
CA PHE A 403 8.84 -28.95 -7.82
C PHE A 403 7.52 -29.65 -8.16
N ASP A 404 6.63 -28.96 -8.85
CA ASP A 404 5.40 -29.49 -9.44
C ASP A 404 5.80 -30.41 -10.62
N ASP A 405 6.13 -31.66 -10.31
CA ASP A 405 6.74 -32.60 -11.26
C ASP A 405 5.84 -32.91 -12.46
N ASP A 406 4.51 -32.74 -12.33
CA ASP A 406 3.54 -32.98 -13.39
C ASP A 406 2.98 -31.67 -14.03
N GLY A 407 3.40 -30.51 -13.52
CA GLY A 407 2.95 -29.19 -13.99
C GLY A 407 1.48 -28.89 -13.70
N SER A 408 0.80 -29.65 -12.85
CA SER A 408 -0.64 -29.53 -12.60
C SER A 408 -1.02 -28.23 -11.91
N ILE A 409 -0.23 -27.76 -10.94
CA ILE A 409 -0.49 -26.53 -10.20
C ILE A 409 -0.29 -25.31 -11.10
N GLY A 410 0.84 -25.24 -11.81
CA GLY A 410 1.12 -24.16 -12.76
C GLY A 410 0.07 -24.05 -13.86
N LYS A 411 -0.43 -25.19 -14.35
CA LYS A 411 -1.55 -25.23 -15.31
C LYS A 411 -2.84 -24.64 -14.72
N ARG A 412 -3.22 -25.00 -13.50
CA ARG A 412 -4.39 -24.45 -12.80
C ARG A 412 -4.26 -22.95 -12.57
N VAL A 413 -3.07 -22.46 -12.20
CA VAL A 413 -2.75 -21.03 -12.10
C VAL A 413 -3.04 -20.32 -13.41
N ASN A 414 -2.49 -20.81 -14.52
CA ASN A 414 -2.69 -20.22 -15.85
C ASN A 414 -4.15 -20.24 -16.28
N GLU A 415 -4.87 -21.36 -16.09
CA GLU A 415 -6.29 -21.51 -16.41
C GLU A 415 -7.17 -20.54 -15.61
N LEU A 416 -6.90 -20.39 -14.30
CA LEU A 416 -7.62 -19.45 -13.46
C LEU A 416 -7.33 -18.00 -13.86
N ALA A 417 -6.07 -17.67 -14.11
CA ALA A 417 -5.64 -16.36 -14.57
C ALA A 417 -6.24 -15.99 -15.92
N ALA A 418 -6.32 -16.91 -16.87
CA ALA A 418 -6.82 -16.66 -18.22
C ALA A 418 -8.33 -16.35 -18.29
N ARG A 419 -9.11 -16.78 -17.29
CA ARG A 419 -10.56 -16.46 -17.24
C ARG A 419 -10.85 -14.98 -17.04
N TRP A 420 -9.88 -14.22 -16.48
CA TRP A 420 -10.00 -12.79 -16.16
C TRP A 420 -8.82 -12.00 -16.72
N PRO A 421 -8.73 -11.80 -18.06
CA PRO A 421 -7.57 -11.17 -18.69
C PRO A 421 -7.44 -9.71 -18.30
N LEU A 422 -6.23 -9.33 -17.83
CA LEU A 422 -5.90 -7.95 -17.50
C LEU A 422 -5.68 -7.12 -18.77
N TYR A 423 -6.15 -5.86 -18.73
CA TYR A 423 -5.87 -4.88 -19.78
C TYR A 423 -6.18 -5.43 -21.19
N SER A 424 -7.37 -6.00 -21.38
CA SER A 424 -7.80 -6.59 -22.65
C SER A 424 -7.80 -5.62 -23.84
N TYR A 425 -7.72 -4.31 -23.57
CA TYR A 425 -7.62 -3.24 -24.56
C TYR A 425 -6.16 -2.98 -25.02
N LEU A 426 -5.17 -3.54 -24.34
CA LEU A 426 -3.76 -3.50 -24.74
C LEU A 426 -3.43 -4.74 -25.58
N PRO A 427 -2.55 -4.60 -26.59
CA PRO A 427 -2.13 -5.70 -27.46
C PRO A 427 -1.52 -6.87 -26.69
#